data_8f4733f252d5aa9d00be48839e17bed5
#
_entry.id   8f4733f252d5aa9d00be48839e17bed5
#
_cell.length_a   1.000
_cell.length_b   1.000
_cell.length_c   1.000
_cell.angle_alpha   90.00
_cell.angle_beta   90.00
_cell.angle_gamma   90.00
#
_symmetry.space_group_name_H-M   'P 1'
#
loop_
_entity.id
_entity.type
_entity.pdbx_description
1 polymer ?
#
loop_
_entity_poly.entity_id
_entity_poly.type
_entity_poly.pdbx_seq_one_letter_code
_entity_poly.pdbx_strand_id
1 'polypeptide(L)'
;YITVGTGIGGGAVFREQAIHGRSHPEMGHLLPPRHRLDADYAGCCPYHGSCVEGLASGPSIMARWGKPLSDLPDEHPAHEIIAWYLGHLASTILAVLSPECIVFGGGVMATPGLIDRVRAQALRVAGDYLISSGGNRTTIEEPRLGSVAGLEGALLLAQRAAVRRELV
;
A
#
# COMPACT_ATOMS: atom_id res chain seq x y z
N TYR A 1 2.67 6.75 -3.05
CA TYR A 1 1.41 6.62 -2.33
C TYR A 1 0.77 5.28 -2.62
N ILE A 2 0.33 4.57 -1.59
CA ILE A 2 -0.42 3.32 -1.68
C ILE A 2 -1.77 3.54 -1.00
N THR A 3 -2.85 3.24 -1.71
CA THR A 3 -4.21 3.23 -1.13
C THR A 3 -4.65 1.80 -0.86
N VAL A 4 -5.16 1.54 0.35
CA VAL A 4 -5.68 0.23 0.78
C VAL A 4 -7.14 0.40 1.21
N GLY A 5 -8.06 0.02 0.34
CA GLY A 5 -9.50 0.17 0.54
C GLY A 5 -10.27 -0.97 -0.11
N THR A 6 -11.24 -0.66 -0.97
CA THR A 6 -11.96 -1.66 -1.78
C THR A 6 -11.00 -2.43 -2.71
N GLY A 7 -9.96 -1.75 -3.19
CA GLY A 7 -8.82 -2.33 -3.89
C GLY A 7 -7.52 -1.85 -3.27
N ILE A 8 -6.39 -2.25 -3.87
CA ILE A 8 -5.07 -1.75 -3.51
C ILE A 8 -4.42 -1.16 -4.75
N GLY A 9 -4.26 0.16 -4.76
CA GLY A 9 -3.60 0.89 -5.85
C GLY A 9 -2.33 1.58 -5.38
N GLY A 10 -1.42 1.82 -6.31
CA GLY A 10 -0.18 2.53 -6.02
C GLY A 10 0.21 3.50 -7.12
N GLY A 11 0.76 4.64 -6.72
CA GLY A 11 1.37 5.62 -7.61
C GLY A 11 2.67 6.13 -7.03
N ALA A 12 3.65 6.35 -7.89
CA ALA A 12 4.93 6.92 -7.52
C ALA A 12 5.18 8.25 -8.23
N VAL A 13 5.91 9.13 -7.58
CA VAL A 13 6.28 10.45 -8.09
C VAL A 13 7.80 10.55 -8.10
N PHE A 14 8.37 10.95 -9.22
CA PHE A 14 9.78 11.26 -9.37
C PHE A 14 9.93 12.63 -10.03
N ARG A 15 10.70 13.54 -9.40
CA ARG A 15 10.89 14.92 -9.87
C ARG A 15 9.55 15.61 -10.19
N GLU A 16 8.62 15.55 -9.24
CA GLU A 16 7.26 16.15 -9.33
C GLU A 16 6.35 15.58 -10.43
N GLN A 17 6.75 14.51 -11.09
CA GLN A 17 5.96 13.85 -12.11
C GLN A 17 5.55 12.45 -11.67
N ALA A 18 4.29 12.08 -11.93
CA ALA A 18 3.84 10.72 -11.73
C ALA A 18 4.59 9.77 -12.67
N ILE A 19 5.04 8.65 -12.12
CA ILE A 19 5.71 7.61 -12.92
C ILE A 19 4.64 6.89 -13.75
N HIS A 20 4.82 6.96 -15.05
CA HIS A 20 4.05 6.23 -16.04
C HIS A 20 4.99 5.49 -17.00
N GLY A 21 4.64 4.25 -17.31
CA GLY A 21 5.18 3.54 -18.46
C GLY A 21 4.16 3.56 -19.59
N ARG A 22 3.84 2.40 -20.16
CA ARG A 22 2.72 2.23 -21.09
C ARG A 22 1.37 2.57 -20.44
N SER A 23 1.23 2.27 -19.15
CA SER A 23 0.12 2.67 -18.29
C SER A 23 0.63 3.03 -16.90
N HIS A 24 -0.26 3.31 -15.95
CA HIS A 24 0.09 3.50 -14.55
C HIS A 24 0.57 2.17 -13.91
N PRO A 25 1.40 2.22 -12.85
CA PRO A 25 1.81 1.03 -12.13
C PRO A 25 0.63 0.36 -11.42
N GLU A 26 0.60 -0.96 -11.45
CA GLU A 26 -0.41 -1.81 -10.78
C GLU A 26 0.20 -2.51 -9.56
N MET A 27 0.68 -1.72 -8.59
CA MET A 27 1.45 -2.22 -7.44
C MET A 27 0.65 -3.17 -6.54
N GLY A 28 -0.68 -3.01 -6.49
CA GLY A 28 -1.55 -3.90 -5.71
C GLY A 28 -1.63 -5.32 -6.25
N HIS A 29 -1.23 -5.56 -7.51
CA HIS A 29 -1.27 -6.87 -8.13
C HIS A 29 0.05 -7.65 -8.05
N LEU A 30 1.02 -7.17 -7.28
CA LEU A 30 2.21 -7.95 -6.95
C LEU A 30 1.83 -9.21 -6.16
N LEU A 31 2.58 -10.30 -6.37
CA LEU A 31 2.36 -11.57 -5.69
C LEU A 31 3.30 -11.68 -4.48
N PRO A 32 2.80 -11.55 -3.25
CA PRO A 32 3.62 -11.64 -2.04
C PRO A 32 3.81 -13.11 -1.63
N PRO A 33 4.85 -13.41 -0.84
CA PRO A 33 4.93 -14.71 -0.16
C PRO A 33 3.72 -14.89 0.76
N ARG A 34 3.19 -16.12 0.82
CA ARG A 34 2.01 -16.45 1.63
C ARG A 34 2.37 -16.42 3.12
N HIS A 35 1.49 -15.81 3.91
CA HIS A 35 1.58 -15.92 5.36
C HIS A 35 1.19 -17.35 5.81
N ARG A 36 1.91 -17.92 6.77
CA ARG A 36 1.69 -19.31 7.23
C ARG A 36 0.28 -19.58 7.74
N LEU A 37 -0.36 -18.59 8.39
CA LEU A 37 -1.72 -18.70 8.92
C LEU A 37 -2.81 -18.38 7.88
N ASP A 38 -2.43 -18.11 6.64
CA ASP A 38 -3.34 -17.71 5.56
C ASP A 38 -3.06 -18.50 4.26
N ALA A 39 -2.37 -19.65 4.40
CA ALA A 39 -1.93 -20.44 3.25
C ALA A 39 -3.11 -20.98 2.42
N ASP A 40 -4.22 -21.31 3.07
CA ASP A 40 -5.40 -21.92 2.44
C ASP A 40 -6.36 -20.90 1.81
N TYR A 41 -6.21 -19.59 2.08
CA TYR A 41 -7.07 -18.58 1.48
C TYR A 41 -6.65 -18.31 0.04
N ALA A 42 -7.52 -18.57 -0.92
CA ALA A 42 -7.21 -18.44 -2.34
C ALA A 42 -6.99 -16.97 -2.80
N GLY A 43 -7.46 -16.00 -2.01
CA GLY A 43 -7.52 -14.59 -2.41
C GLY A 43 -8.80 -14.26 -3.18
N CYS A 44 -9.15 -12.98 -3.24
CA CYS A 44 -10.39 -12.51 -3.89
C CYS A 44 -10.16 -11.70 -5.16
N CYS A 45 -8.92 -11.51 -5.61
CA CYS A 45 -8.67 -10.82 -6.86
C CYS A 45 -9.16 -11.65 -8.05
N PRO A 46 -10.02 -11.11 -8.93
CA PRO A 46 -10.58 -11.87 -10.04
C PRO A 46 -9.54 -12.25 -11.10
N TYR A 47 -8.39 -11.58 -11.15
CA TYR A 47 -7.33 -11.82 -12.12
C TYR A 47 -6.22 -12.73 -11.60
N HIS A 48 -5.78 -12.49 -10.35
CA HIS A 48 -4.57 -13.11 -9.78
C HIS A 48 -4.84 -13.94 -8.52
N GLY A 49 -6.10 -13.98 -8.03
CA GLY A 49 -6.42 -14.62 -6.76
C GLY A 49 -5.63 -14.01 -5.60
N SER A 50 -4.41 -14.47 -5.40
CA SER A 50 -3.55 -14.21 -4.24
C SER A 50 -2.51 -13.09 -4.43
N CYS A 51 -2.76 -12.08 -5.26
CA CYS A 51 -1.98 -10.85 -5.24
C CYS A 51 -2.22 -10.05 -3.95
N VAL A 52 -1.45 -9.00 -3.70
CA VAL A 52 -1.60 -8.18 -2.47
C VAL A 52 -3.02 -7.66 -2.33
N GLU A 53 -3.65 -7.18 -3.40
CA GLU A 53 -5.05 -6.74 -3.38
C GLU A 53 -6.00 -7.89 -2.99
N GLY A 54 -5.83 -9.05 -3.59
CA GLY A 54 -6.65 -10.23 -3.29
C GLY A 54 -6.50 -10.75 -1.87
N LEU A 55 -5.42 -10.36 -1.18
CA LEU A 55 -5.09 -10.83 0.17
C LEU A 55 -5.27 -9.78 1.26
N ALA A 56 -5.19 -8.47 0.94
CA ALA A 56 -5.15 -7.42 1.95
C ALA A 56 -6.15 -6.27 1.73
N SER A 57 -6.97 -6.31 0.69
CA SER A 57 -8.04 -5.33 0.48
C SER A 57 -9.20 -5.49 1.47
N GLY A 58 -10.04 -4.46 1.58
CA GLY A 58 -11.25 -4.51 2.40
C GLY A 58 -12.16 -5.70 2.09
N PRO A 59 -12.52 -5.98 0.83
CA PRO A 59 -13.26 -7.18 0.45
C PRO A 59 -12.60 -8.49 0.87
N SER A 60 -11.29 -8.58 0.76
CA SER A 60 -10.52 -9.73 1.22
C SER A 60 -10.62 -9.96 2.74
N ILE A 61 -10.55 -8.89 3.51
CA ILE A 61 -10.72 -8.89 4.97
C ILE A 61 -12.14 -9.33 5.34
N MET A 62 -13.14 -8.73 4.70
CA MET A 62 -14.54 -9.07 4.92
C MET A 62 -14.87 -10.53 4.57
N ALA A 63 -14.31 -11.05 3.48
CA ALA A 63 -14.52 -12.44 3.06
C ALA A 63 -13.99 -13.47 4.07
N ARG A 64 -12.87 -13.15 4.75
CA ARG A 64 -12.26 -14.05 5.74
C ARG A 64 -12.87 -13.94 7.14
N TRP A 65 -13.14 -12.73 7.58
CA TRP A 65 -13.47 -12.49 9.00
C TRP A 65 -14.84 -11.85 9.22
N GLY A 66 -15.58 -11.51 8.14
CA GLY A 66 -16.96 -10.98 8.23
C GLY A 66 -17.06 -9.58 8.81
N LYS A 67 -15.93 -8.92 9.12
CA LYS A 67 -15.85 -7.61 9.73
C LYS A 67 -14.68 -6.82 9.16
N PRO A 68 -14.74 -5.46 9.17
CA PRO A 68 -13.57 -4.63 8.93
C PRO A 68 -12.44 -4.95 9.90
N LEU A 69 -11.20 -4.71 9.48
CA LEU A 69 -10.03 -4.97 10.33
C LEU A 69 -10.06 -4.15 11.63
N SER A 70 -10.56 -2.92 11.57
CA SER A 70 -10.73 -2.03 12.74
C SER A 70 -11.68 -2.56 13.80
N ASP A 71 -12.59 -3.48 13.44
CA ASP A 71 -13.61 -4.03 14.34
C ASP A 71 -13.19 -5.36 14.95
N LEU A 72 -12.02 -5.85 14.58
CA LEU A 72 -11.41 -7.06 15.15
C LEU A 72 -10.56 -6.68 16.38
N PRO A 73 -10.52 -7.54 17.41
CA PRO A 73 -9.64 -7.33 18.57
C PRO A 73 -8.17 -7.17 18.14
N ASP A 74 -7.40 -6.39 18.88
CA ASP A 74 -5.98 -6.10 18.55
C ASP A 74 -5.12 -7.36 18.47
N GLU A 75 -5.45 -8.39 19.24
CA GLU A 75 -4.75 -9.67 19.27
C GLU A 75 -5.18 -10.61 18.13
N HIS A 76 -6.19 -10.22 17.35
CA HIS A 76 -6.68 -11.07 16.27
C HIS A 76 -5.60 -11.25 15.19
N PRO A 77 -5.33 -12.48 14.72
CA PRO A 77 -4.24 -12.77 13.78
C PRO A 77 -4.38 -12.04 12.43
N ALA A 78 -5.57 -11.54 12.09
CA ALA A 78 -5.80 -10.72 10.90
C ALA A 78 -4.85 -9.54 10.82
N HIS A 79 -4.57 -8.85 11.93
CA HIS A 79 -3.68 -7.69 11.95
C HIS A 79 -2.26 -8.05 11.51
N GLU A 80 -1.73 -9.18 11.98
CA GLU A 80 -0.42 -9.70 11.58
C GLU A 80 -0.42 -10.11 10.10
N ILE A 81 -1.45 -10.82 9.67
CA ILE A 81 -1.59 -11.30 8.28
C ILE A 81 -1.65 -10.13 7.30
N ILE A 82 -2.46 -9.11 7.57
CA ILE A 82 -2.57 -7.93 6.69
C ILE A 82 -1.27 -7.14 6.70
N ALA A 83 -0.66 -6.93 7.86
CA ALA A 83 0.64 -6.26 7.96
C ALA A 83 1.74 -7.03 7.21
N TRP A 84 1.71 -8.36 7.21
CA TRP A 84 2.62 -9.19 6.43
C TRP A 84 2.56 -8.86 4.94
N TYR A 85 1.37 -8.86 4.34
CA TYR A 85 1.20 -8.59 2.91
C TYR A 85 1.57 -7.16 2.53
N LEU A 86 1.12 -6.18 3.32
CA LEU A 86 1.44 -4.77 3.07
C LEU A 86 2.92 -4.46 3.32
N GLY A 87 3.55 -5.12 4.29
CA GLY A 87 4.98 -5.02 4.55
C GLY A 87 5.84 -5.58 3.41
N HIS A 88 5.42 -6.71 2.81
CA HIS A 88 6.07 -7.25 1.62
C HIS A 88 5.91 -6.33 0.40
N LEU A 89 4.73 -5.71 0.22
CA LEU A 89 4.53 -4.69 -0.79
C LEU A 89 5.48 -3.51 -0.59
N ALA A 90 5.55 -2.98 0.63
CA ALA A 90 6.45 -1.87 0.97
C ALA A 90 7.92 -2.24 0.70
N SER A 91 8.36 -3.42 1.13
CA SER A 91 9.73 -3.89 0.89
C SER A 91 10.05 -4.05 -0.60
N THR A 92 9.09 -4.52 -1.41
CA THR A 92 9.26 -4.59 -2.86
C THR A 92 9.41 -3.20 -3.47
N ILE A 93 8.59 -2.24 -3.03
CA ILE A 93 8.68 -0.84 -3.49
C ILE A 93 10.04 -0.23 -3.09
N LEU A 94 10.52 -0.51 -1.87
CA LEU A 94 11.85 -0.10 -1.42
C LEU A 94 12.94 -0.63 -2.35
N ALA A 95 12.88 -1.90 -2.71
CA ALA A 95 13.88 -2.54 -3.56
C ALA A 95 13.89 -2.02 -5.00
N VAL A 96 12.69 -1.68 -5.55
CA VAL A 96 12.53 -1.33 -6.97
C VAL A 96 12.66 0.17 -7.20
N LEU A 97 12.13 1.01 -6.32
CA LEU A 97 12.04 2.46 -6.51
C LEU A 97 12.95 3.25 -5.57
N SER A 98 13.40 2.65 -4.46
CA SER A 98 14.19 3.33 -3.42
C SER A 98 13.64 4.73 -3.06
N PRO A 99 12.34 4.84 -2.71
CA PRO A 99 11.71 6.13 -2.48
C PRO A 99 12.17 6.74 -1.16
N GLU A 100 12.09 8.06 -1.03
CA GLU A 100 12.31 8.78 0.23
C GLU A 100 11.19 8.50 1.25
N CYS A 101 9.96 8.34 0.74
CA CYS A 101 8.78 8.09 1.58
C CYS A 101 7.78 7.18 0.87
N ILE A 102 7.18 6.26 1.63
CA ILE A 102 6.01 5.48 1.20
C ILE A 102 4.84 5.90 2.08
N VAL A 103 3.79 6.45 1.48
CA VAL A 103 2.57 6.85 2.19
C VAL A 103 1.50 5.80 1.98
N PHE A 104 0.99 5.22 3.07
CA PHE A 104 -0.12 4.28 3.06
C PHE A 104 -1.39 4.96 3.55
N GLY A 105 -2.43 5.00 2.70
CA GLY A 105 -3.74 5.53 3.04
C GLY A 105 -4.87 4.59 2.62
N GLY A 106 -6.10 5.07 2.75
CA GLY A 106 -7.32 4.30 2.46
C GLY A 106 -7.97 3.73 3.72
N GLY A 107 -9.20 3.23 3.57
CA GLY A 107 -10.05 2.86 4.71
C GLY A 107 -9.48 1.74 5.58
N VAL A 108 -8.77 0.78 5.01
CA VAL A 108 -8.13 -0.31 5.79
C VAL A 108 -6.99 0.24 6.66
N MET A 109 -6.25 1.23 6.16
CA MET A 109 -5.14 1.85 6.90
C MET A 109 -5.60 2.71 8.07
N ALA A 110 -6.89 3.08 8.15
CA ALA A 110 -7.46 3.74 9.31
C ALA A 110 -7.56 2.82 10.55
N THR A 111 -7.25 1.54 10.42
CA THR A 111 -7.17 0.60 11.55
C THR A 111 -6.04 1.01 12.51
N PRO A 112 -6.34 1.26 13.80
CA PRO A 112 -5.33 1.69 14.77
C PRO A 112 -4.12 0.73 14.82
N GLY A 113 -2.91 1.30 14.83
CA GLY A 113 -1.66 0.54 14.95
C GLY A 113 -1.25 -0.27 13.70
N LEU A 114 -2.07 -0.31 12.64
CA LEU A 114 -1.74 -1.08 11.45
C LEU A 114 -0.48 -0.53 10.75
N ILE A 115 -0.34 0.78 10.66
CA ILE A 115 0.83 1.39 10.01
C ILE A 115 2.14 0.99 10.71
N ASP A 116 2.15 0.90 12.03
CA ASP A 116 3.33 0.49 12.79
C ASP A 116 3.68 -0.98 12.55
N ARG A 117 2.66 -1.84 12.47
CA ARG A 117 2.84 -3.26 12.11
C ARG A 117 3.38 -3.41 10.68
N VAL A 118 2.84 -2.64 9.72
CA VAL A 118 3.34 -2.61 8.33
C VAL A 118 4.78 -2.16 8.27
N ARG A 119 5.13 -1.09 8.99
CA ARG A 119 6.49 -0.55 9.10
C ARG A 119 7.45 -1.60 9.66
N ALA A 120 7.10 -2.22 10.77
CA ALA A 120 7.92 -3.26 11.39
C ALA A 120 8.13 -4.46 10.45
N GLN A 121 7.09 -4.87 9.74
CA GLN A 121 7.18 -5.98 8.79
C GLN A 121 8.01 -5.62 7.56
N ALA A 122 7.84 -4.42 7.01
CA ALA A 122 8.63 -3.93 5.87
C ALA A 122 10.12 -3.91 6.20
N LEU A 123 10.49 -3.41 7.40
CA LEU A 123 11.87 -3.41 7.88
C LEU A 123 12.44 -4.82 8.04
N ARG A 124 11.65 -5.75 8.56
CA ARG A 124 12.06 -7.15 8.71
C ARG A 124 12.35 -7.81 7.37
N VAL A 125 11.48 -7.58 6.36
CA VAL A 125 11.63 -8.15 5.02
C VAL A 125 12.76 -7.49 4.25
N ALA A 126 12.91 -6.17 4.37
CA ALA A 126 13.96 -5.41 3.71
C ALA A 126 15.36 -5.78 4.22
N GLY A 127 15.45 -6.22 5.48
CA GLY A 127 16.73 -6.50 6.14
C GLY A 127 17.62 -5.26 6.23
N ASP A 128 18.80 -5.42 6.76
CA ASP A 128 19.74 -4.31 6.93
C ASP A 128 20.25 -3.75 5.58
N TYR A 129 20.22 -4.56 4.54
CA TYR A 129 20.74 -4.19 3.22
C TYR A 129 20.01 -2.97 2.61
N LEU A 130 18.67 -2.99 2.58
CA LEU A 130 17.89 -1.90 1.99
C LEU A 130 17.82 -0.65 2.89
N ILE A 131 18.07 -0.80 4.18
CA ILE A 131 17.98 0.28 5.17
C ILE A 131 19.31 1.00 5.34
N SER A 132 20.42 0.29 5.17
CA SER A 132 21.78 0.79 5.45
C SER A 132 22.44 1.47 4.27
N SER A 133 21.95 1.29 3.05
CA SER A 133 22.57 1.82 1.85
C SER A 133 22.30 3.31 1.68
N GLY A 134 23.09 4.16 2.37
CA GLY A 134 23.21 5.57 2.02
C GLY A 134 22.77 6.61 3.04
N GLY A 135 22.54 6.27 4.30
CA GLY A 135 22.35 7.27 5.38
C GLY A 135 20.97 7.94 5.46
N ASN A 136 20.17 7.93 4.41
CA ASN A 136 18.78 8.40 4.41
C ASN A 136 17.83 7.19 4.47
N ARG A 137 17.07 7.09 5.55
CA ARG A 137 16.05 6.05 5.70
C ARG A 137 14.78 6.45 4.96
N THR A 138 14.26 5.57 4.09
CA THR A 138 12.89 5.71 3.62
C THR A 138 11.93 5.71 4.80
N THR A 139 11.00 6.66 4.83
CA THR A 139 9.92 6.68 5.82
C THR A 139 8.69 5.96 5.28
N ILE A 140 7.94 5.31 6.17
CA ILE A 140 6.64 4.72 5.86
C ILE A 140 5.64 5.45 6.76
N GLU A 141 4.72 6.19 6.17
CA GLU A 141 3.88 7.16 6.88
C GLU A 141 2.41 7.04 6.49
N GLU A 142 1.54 7.57 7.34
CA GLU A 142 0.15 7.86 7.02
C GLU A 142 0.05 9.19 6.24
N PRO A 143 -1.02 9.39 5.44
CA PRO A 143 -1.21 10.64 4.73
C PRO A 143 -1.46 11.80 5.70
N ARG A 144 -0.66 12.86 5.64
CA ARG A 144 -0.83 14.07 6.48
C ARG A 144 -2.18 14.77 6.25
N LEU A 145 -2.75 14.61 5.07
CA LEU A 145 -4.07 15.13 4.72
C LEU A 145 -5.22 14.17 5.15
N GLY A 146 -4.90 13.05 5.80
CA GLY A 146 -5.90 12.08 6.25
C GLY A 146 -6.80 11.58 5.11
N SER A 147 -8.12 11.54 5.36
CA SER A 147 -9.11 11.02 4.41
C SER A 147 -9.31 11.90 3.16
N VAL A 148 -8.90 13.16 3.17
CA VAL A 148 -9.04 14.07 2.00
C VAL A 148 -7.87 13.99 1.03
N ALA A 149 -6.83 13.23 1.34
CA ALA A 149 -5.62 13.13 0.52
C ALA A 149 -5.91 12.75 -0.95
N GLY A 150 -6.85 11.84 -1.17
CA GLY A 150 -7.26 11.43 -2.53
C GLY A 150 -7.96 12.54 -3.30
N LEU A 151 -8.85 13.29 -2.65
CA LEU A 151 -9.56 14.42 -3.24
C LEU A 151 -8.59 15.55 -3.61
N GLU A 152 -7.73 15.94 -2.68
CA GLU A 152 -6.72 16.98 -2.90
C GLU A 152 -5.77 16.61 -4.04
N GLY A 153 -5.33 15.35 -4.10
CA GLY A 153 -4.51 14.84 -5.20
C GLY A 153 -5.22 14.92 -6.55
N ALA A 154 -6.49 14.57 -6.63
CA ALA A 154 -7.30 14.66 -7.84
C ALA A 154 -7.49 16.11 -8.30
N LEU A 155 -7.77 17.04 -7.38
CA LEU A 155 -7.90 18.47 -7.66
C LEU A 155 -6.59 19.04 -8.19
N LEU A 156 -5.45 18.70 -7.59
CA LEU A 156 -4.13 19.13 -8.05
C LEU A 156 -3.82 18.65 -9.47
N LEU A 157 -4.17 17.40 -9.79
CA LEU A 157 -4.00 16.85 -11.14
C LEU A 157 -4.89 17.57 -12.16
N ALA A 158 -6.14 17.86 -11.80
CA ALA A 158 -7.07 18.60 -12.64
C ALA A 158 -6.56 20.03 -12.93
N GLN A 159 -6.06 20.74 -11.93
CA GLN A 159 -5.46 22.06 -12.10
C GLN A 159 -4.26 22.02 -13.05
N ARG A 160 -3.33 21.06 -12.87
CA ARG A 160 -2.18 20.89 -13.76
C ARG A 160 -2.58 20.58 -15.19
N ALA A 161 -3.64 19.79 -15.39
CA ALA A 161 -4.16 19.46 -16.72
C ALA A 161 -4.80 20.68 -17.40
N ALA A 162 -5.50 21.55 -16.67
CA ALA A 162 -6.07 22.78 -17.16
C ALA A 162 -4.99 23.75 -17.66
N VAL A 163 -3.96 24.01 -16.85
CA VAL A 163 -2.83 24.88 -17.21
C VAL A 163 -2.11 24.40 -18.48
N ARG A 164 -1.94 23.08 -18.65
CA ARG A 164 -1.32 22.53 -19.88
C ARG A 164 -2.15 22.76 -21.15
N ARG A 165 -3.48 22.86 -21.04
CA ARG A 165 -4.37 23.12 -22.18
C ARG A 165 -4.37 24.58 -22.63
N GLU A 166 -4.06 25.52 -21.73
CA GLU A 166 -3.97 26.94 -22.04
C GLU A 166 -2.64 27.34 -22.75
N LEU A 167 -1.65 26.42 -22.74
CA LEU A 167 -0.33 26.63 -23.33
C LEU A 167 -0.18 25.97 -24.71
N VAL A 168 -1.24 25.37 -25.27
CA VAL A 168 -1.32 24.74 -26.58
C VAL A 168 -2.38 25.47 -27.43
#